data_bcf01c4ab83b8ee97b44ad6695370fc7
#
_entry.id   bcf01c4ab83b8ee97b44ad6695370fc7
#
_cell.length_a   1.000
_cell.length_b   1.000
_cell.length_c   1.000
_cell.angle_alpha   90.00
_cell.angle_beta   90.00
_cell.angle_gamma   90.00
#
_symmetry.space_group_name_H-M   'P 1'
#
loop_
_entity.id
_entity.type
_entity.pdbx_description
1 polymer ?
#
loop_
_entity_poly.entity_id
_entity_poly.type
_entity_poly.pdbx_seq_one_letter_code
_entity_poly.pdbx_strand_id
1 'polypeptide(L)'
;MKLGIAYNVFDGEELLTSSLENMRNMVDFICIVYQTTSNFGNVNHNLEPLLKSLKKQKLIDFAYKYEPKFNKNEKGEIDFLNGTENEQDKRNIGLDICRANNCDYFMTIDTDEFYNKEQFLWAKEDFILGDYDTSFCQMQTYYKKPTLAVNPPETYYCPLFYKIKPSTKFTYDFAPPYPVEIDPTRRVVAGYSRIYKREEIEMHHFSYVRKNIES
;
A
#
# COMPACT_ATOMS: atom_id res chain seq x y z
N MET A 1 -15.41 7.57 12.99
CA MET A 1 -15.05 6.71 11.86
C MET A 1 -13.54 6.59 11.79
N LYS A 2 -13.02 5.37 11.71
CA LYS A 2 -11.61 5.06 11.89
C LYS A 2 -11.00 4.56 10.58
N LEU A 3 -9.94 5.22 10.09
CA LEU A 3 -9.17 4.80 8.93
C LEU A 3 -7.92 4.04 9.39
N GLY A 4 -7.82 2.78 9.01
CA GLY A 4 -6.61 1.97 9.16
C GLY A 4 -5.82 1.90 7.87
N ILE A 5 -4.49 1.89 7.96
CA ILE A 5 -3.63 1.64 6.81
C ILE A 5 -2.71 0.46 7.05
N ALA A 6 -2.39 -0.26 5.97
CA ALA A 6 -1.42 -1.35 6.01
C ALA A 6 -0.33 -1.14 4.96
N TYR A 7 0.91 -1.14 5.43
CA TYR A 7 2.09 -1.18 4.58
C TYR A 7 2.46 -2.62 4.23
N ASN A 8 2.78 -2.87 2.96
CA ASN A 8 3.42 -4.11 2.52
C ASN A 8 4.93 -3.88 2.40
N VAL A 9 5.73 -4.56 3.21
CA VAL A 9 7.16 -4.25 3.30
C VAL A 9 8.03 -5.50 3.14
N PHE A 10 9.00 -5.41 2.23
CA PHE A 10 10.16 -6.30 2.16
C PHE A 10 11.45 -5.47 2.10
N ASP A 11 11.47 -4.44 1.27
CA ASP A 11 12.56 -3.48 1.06
C ASP A 11 12.04 -2.03 1.14
N GLY A 12 12.86 -1.05 0.78
CA GLY A 12 12.46 0.36 0.81
C GLY A 12 12.58 0.99 2.19
N GLU A 13 13.40 0.43 3.09
CA GLU A 13 13.60 0.93 4.44
C GLU A 13 14.03 2.39 4.48
N GLU A 14 14.77 2.85 3.46
CA GLU A 14 15.21 4.24 3.35
C GLU A 14 14.06 5.25 3.26
N LEU A 15 12.90 4.84 2.75
CA LEU A 15 11.71 5.69 2.62
C LEU A 15 10.67 5.41 3.71
N LEU A 16 10.67 4.22 4.31
CA LEU A 16 9.64 3.77 5.24
C LEU A 16 9.42 4.74 6.41
N THR A 17 10.49 5.21 7.04
CA THR A 17 10.35 6.13 8.19
C THR A 17 9.68 7.43 7.75
N SER A 18 10.11 8.02 6.65
CA SER A 18 9.53 9.28 6.14
C SER A 18 8.08 9.10 5.69
N SER A 19 7.75 7.97 5.07
CA SER A 19 6.36 7.66 4.68
C SER A 19 5.46 7.50 5.92
N LEU A 20 5.94 6.81 6.96
CA LEU A 20 5.21 6.67 8.23
C LEU A 20 4.99 8.02 8.93
N GLU A 21 6.00 8.89 8.97
CA GLU A 21 5.89 10.25 9.52
C GLU A 21 4.88 11.09 8.72
N ASN A 22 4.86 10.95 7.40
CA ASN A 22 3.87 11.59 6.53
C ASN A 22 2.45 11.13 6.89
N MET A 23 2.23 9.82 7.07
CA MET A 23 0.90 9.25 7.28
C MET A 23 0.39 9.31 8.72
N ARG A 24 1.30 9.29 9.73
CA ARG A 24 0.92 9.07 11.15
C ARG A 24 -0.16 10.01 11.68
N ASN A 25 -0.15 11.26 11.25
CA ASN A 25 -1.11 12.29 11.71
C ASN A 25 -2.36 12.41 10.82
N MET A 26 -2.51 11.54 9.81
CA MET A 26 -3.64 11.55 8.87
C MET A 26 -4.56 10.35 9.05
N VAL A 27 -4.08 9.31 9.77
CA VAL A 27 -4.78 8.02 9.93
C VAL A 27 -4.86 7.61 11.39
N ASP A 28 -5.79 6.71 11.70
CA ASP A 28 -6.10 6.32 13.07
C ASP A 28 -5.36 5.05 13.53
N PHE A 29 -4.93 4.21 12.57
CA PHE A 29 -4.25 2.96 12.85
C PHE A 29 -3.27 2.61 11.72
N ILE A 30 -2.05 2.22 12.08
CA ILE A 30 -1.01 1.82 11.12
C ILE A 30 -0.53 0.42 11.45
N CYS A 31 -0.69 -0.51 10.51
CA CYS A 31 -0.03 -1.80 10.59
C CYS A 31 1.00 -1.99 9.46
N ILE A 32 1.99 -2.84 9.73
CA ILE A 32 2.99 -3.27 8.75
C ILE A 32 2.84 -4.78 8.57
N VAL A 33 2.59 -5.21 7.35
CA VAL A 33 2.70 -6.62 6.96
C VAL A 33 4.01 -6.78 6.20
N TYR A 34 4.98 -7.46 6.82
CA TYR A 34 6.33 -7.52 6.29
C TYR A 34 6.82 -8.96 6.11
N GLN A 35 7.74 -9.13 5.19
CA GLN A 35 8.49 -10.37 5.00
C GLN A 35 9.98 -10.08 5.07
N THR A 36 10.77 -11.04 5.57
CA THR A 36 12.24 -10.93 5.65
C THR A 36 12.93 -11.67 4.51
N THR A 37 12.19 -12.46 3.74
CA THR A 37 12.65 -13.13 2.53
C THR A 37 11.85 -12.61 1.36
N SER A 38 12.51 -12.15 0.28
CA SER A 38 11.82 -11.67 -0.93
C SER A 38 11.09 -12.80 -1.65
N ASN A 39 10.22 -12.46 -2.59
CA ASN A 39 9.61 -13.43 -3.50
C ASN A 39 10.65 -14.15 -4.40
N PHE A 40 11.91 -13.68 -4.40
CA PHE A 40 13.05 -14.24 -5.12
C PHE A 40 14.05 -14.97 -4.20
N GLY A 41 13.74 -15.14 -2.91
CA GLY A 41 14.58 -15.83 -1.94
C GLY A 41 15.69 -14.99 -1.29
N ASN A 42 15.82 -13.70 -1.61
CA ASN A 42 16.79 -12.80 -0.97
C ASN A 42 16.36 -12.47 0.46
N VAL A 43 17.31 -12.41 1.39
CA VAL A 43 17.02 -12.15 2.82
C VAL A 43 17.34 -10.69 3.17
N ASN A 44 16.39 -10.04 3.85
CA ASN A 44 16.58 -8.70 4.43
C ASN A 44 16.74 -8.80 5.95
N HIS A 45 17.96 -8.62 6.45
CA HIS A 45 18.29 -8.68 7.88
C HIS A 45 18.06 -7.37 8.62
N ASN A 46 17.87 -6.25 7.91
CA ASN A 46 17.80 -4.91 8.50
C ASN A 46 16.39 -4.52 8.91
N LEU A 47 15.38 -5.14 8.33
CA LEU A 47 13.98 -4.74 8.47
C LEU A 47 13.44 -4.92 9.90
N GLU A 48 13.64 -6.07 10.53
CA GLU A 48 13.12 -6.32 11.88
C GLU A 48 13.66 -5.39 12.97
N PRO A 49 14.98 -5.06 13.01
CA PRO A 49 15.51 -4.05 13.92
C PRO A 49 14.87 -2.66 13.70
N LEU A 50 14.69 -2.26 12.44
CA LEU A 50 14.03 -1.01 12.09
C LEU A 50 12.58 -0.98 12.61
N LEU A 51 11.77 -2.01 12.33
CA LEU A 51 10.39 -2.10 12.77
C LEU A 51 10.24 -2.04 14.29
N LYS A 52 11.15 -2.68 15.04
CA LYS A 52 11.19 -2.57 16.51
C LYS A 52 11.43 -1.13 16.97
N SER A 53 12.30 -0.39 16.28
CA SER A 53 12.57 1.03 16.55
C SER A 53 11.35 1.89 16.25
N LEU A 54 10.72 1.71 15.09
CA LEU A 54 9.53 2.46 14.66
C LEU A 54 8.34 2.25 15.61
N LYS A 55 8.18 1.03 16.15
CA LYS A 55 7.18 0.73 17.17
C LYS A 55 7.43 1.46 18.48
N LYS A 56 8.69 1.54 18.94
CA LYS A 56 9.07 2.33 20.12
C LYS A 56 8.79 3.82 19.93
N GLN A 57 8.95 4.34 18.72
CA GLN A 57 8.66 5.71 18.33
C GLN A 57 7.16 5.98 18.14
N LYS A 58 6.29 4.96 18.28
CA LYS A 58 4.84 5.03 18.06
C LYS A 58 4.44 5.43 16.64
N LEU A 59 5.31 5.19 15.66
CA LEU A 59 5.01 5.41 14.25
C LEU A 59 4.16 4.28 13.67
N ILE A 60 4.20 3.09 14.27
CA ILE A 60 3.36 1.94 13.90
C ILE A 60 2.64 1.38 15.15
N ASP A 61 1.42 0.91 14.96
CA ASP A 61 0.61 0.31 16.01
C ASP A 61 0.80 -1.21 16.06
N PHE A 62 0.94 -1.85 14.88
CA PHE A 62 1.06 -3.30 14.77
C PHE A 62 2.03 -3.70 13.65
N ALA A 63 2.72 -4.81 13.81
CA ALA A 63 3.56 -5.42 12.79
C ALA A 63 3.31 -6.93 12.74
N TYR A 64 3.09 -7.46 11.54
CA TYR A 64 2.85 -8.87 11.25
C TYR A 64 3.92 -9.39 10.30
N LYS A 65 4.61 -10.47 10.69
CA LYS A 65 5.56 -11.14 9.82
C LYS A 65 4.81 -12.13 8.94
N TYR A 66 4.92 -11.93 7.63
CA TYR A 66 4.42 -12.83 6.62
C TYR A 66 5.53 -13.77 6.14
N GLU A 67 5.26 -15.05 6.07
CA GLU A 67 6.17 -16.03 5.47
C GLU A 67 5.72 -16.27 4.01
N PRO A 68 6.53 -15.84 3.02
CA PRO A 68 6.15 -15.93 1.62
C PRO A 68 6.03 -17.38 1.16
N LYS A 69 5.05 -17.63 0.32
CA LYS A 69 4.83 -18.92 -0.33
C LYS A 69 5.75 -19.02 -1.55
N PHE A 70 6.41 -20.15 -1.67
CA PHE A 70 7.25 -20.47 -2.80
C PHE A 70 6.72 -21.72 -3.50
N ASN A 71 6.57 -21.66 -4.81
CA ASN A 71 6.48 -22.87 -5.63
C ASN A 71 7.88 -23.39 -5.88
N LYS A 72 8.02 -24.71 -5.89
CA LYS A 72 9.24 -25.38 -6.34
C LYS A 72 8.94 -26.05 -7.66
N ASN A 73 9.84 -25.89 -8.63
CA ASN A 73 9.80 -26.66 -9.87
C ASN A 73 10.15 -28.14 -9.60
N GLU A 74 10.08 -28.99 -10.61
CA GLU A 74 10.37 -30.43 -10.51
C GLU A 74 11.81 -30.71 -10.03
N LYS A 75 12.73 -29.75 -10.15
CA LYS A 75 14.11 -29.84 -9.66
C LYS A 75 14.27 -29.35 -8.22
N GLY A 76 13.19 -28.88 -7.58
CA GLY A 76 13.22 -28.33 -6.22
C GLY A 76 13.74 -26.89 -6.13
N GLU A 77 13.95 -26.21 -7.26
CA GLU A 77 14.32 -24.81 -7.33
C GLU A 77 13.10 -23.92 -7.10
N ILE A 78 13.31 -22.74 -6.48
CA ILE A 78 12.23 -21.79 -6.23
C ILE A 78 11.70 -21.26 -7.56
N ASP A 79 10.40 -21.41 -7.78
CA ASP A 79 9.67 -20.84 -8.90
C ASP A 79 9.10 -19.47 -8.52
N PHE A 80 9.42 -18.44 -9.31
CA PHE A 80 9.12 -17.04 -9.01
C PHE A 80 7.65 -16.63 -9.28
N LEU A 81 6.78 -17.54 -9.63
CA LEU A 81 5.40 -17.23 -10.02
C LEU A 81 4.46 -16.78 -8.89
N ASN A 82 4.90 -16.83 -7.61
CA ASN A 82 4.04 -16.50 -6.48
C ASN A 82 4.12 -15.04 -5.98
N GLY A 83 4.83 -14.16 -6.64
CA GLY A 83 4.94 -12.75 -6.23
C GLY A 83 3.58 -12.08 -6.05
N THR A 84 2.72 -12.23 -7.02
CA THR A 84 1.35 -11.68 -7.03
C THR A 84 0.47 -12.24 -5.91
N GLU A 85 0.52 -13.57 -5.69
CA GLU A 85 -0.24 -14.22 -4.61
C GLU A 85 0.25 -13.74 -3.24
N ASN A 86 1.57 -13.66 -3.03
CA ASN A 86 2.15 -13.14 -1.80
C ASN A 86 1.75 -11.69 -1.52
N GLU A 87 1.74 -10.83 -2.55
CA GLU A 87 1.29 -9.44 -2.42
C GLU A 87 -0.19 -9.37 -2.03
N GLN A 88 -1.04 -10.15 -2.68
CA GLN A 88 -2.47 -10.20 -2.37
C GLN A 88 -2.74 -10.71 -0.96
N ASP A 89 -2.04 -11.76 -0.53
CA ASP A 89 -2.14 -12.31 0.82
C ASP A 89 -1.76 -11.26 1.87
N LYS A 90 -0.65 -10.53 1.68
CA LYS A 90 -0.23 -9.46 2.59
C LYS A 90 -1.27 -8.34 2.68
N ARG A 91 -1.87 -7.93 1.55
CA ARG A 91 -2.93 -6.91 1.54
C ARG A 91 -4.17 -7.39 2.28
N ASN A 92 -4.58 -8.65 2.11
CA ASN A 92 -5.70 -9.22 2.85
C ASN A 92 -5.41 -9.35 4.35
N ILE A 93 -4.21 -9.75 4.75
CA ILE A 93 -3.78 -9.79 6.15
C ILE A 93 -3.85 -8.37 6.76
N GLY A 94 -3.35 -7.37 6.06
CA GLY A 94 -3.42 -5.96 6.49
C GLY A 94 -4.85 -5.48 6.69
N LEU A 95 -5.74 -5.81 5.75
CA LEU A 95 -7.17 -5.52 5.83
C LEU A 95 -7.82 -6.20 7.05
N ASP A 96 -7.52 -7.48 7.28
CA ASP A 96 -8.08 -8.24 8.41
C ASP A 96 -7.57 -7.72 9.77
N ILE A 97 -6.30 -7.29 9.84
CA ILE A 97 -5.76 -6.63 11.03
C ILE A 97 -6.50 -5.31 11.29
N CYS A 98 -6.72 -4.48 10.27
CA CYS A 98 -7.47 -3.24 10.42
C CYS A 98 -8.93 -3.49 10.83
N ARG A 99 -9.59 -4.50 10.24
CA ARG A 99 -10.94 -4.94 10.61
C ARG A 99 -11.01 -5.37 12.08
N ALA A 100 -10.06 -6.19 12.54
CA ALA A 100 -9.97 -6.66 13.93
C ALA A 100 -9.70 -5.52 14.93
N ASN A 101 -9.13 -4.41 14.46
CA ASN A 101 -8.91 -3.19 15.25
C ASN A 101 -10.02 -2.15 15.09
N ASN A 102 -11.22 -2.56 14.64
CA ASN A 102 -12.41 -1.72 14.49
C ASN A 102 -12.20 -0.51 13.58
N CYS A 103 -11.43 -0.66 12.49
CA CYS A 103 -11.38 0.33 11.45
C CYS A 103 -12.62 0.20 10.55
N ASP A 104 -13.20 1.34 10.18
CA ASP A 104 -14.35 1.42 9.27
C ASP A 104 -13.89 1.48 7.81
N TYR A 105 -12.69 2.04 7.61
CA TYR A 105 -12.06 2.26 6.30
C TYR A 105 -10.63 1.75 6.30
N PHE A 106 -10.16 1.40 5.11
CA PHE A 106 -8.85 0.80 4.88
C PHE A 106 -8.12 1.48 3.72
N MET A 107 -6.81 1.51 3.80
CA MET A 107 -5.92 1.84 2.70
C MET A 107 -4.71 0.90 2.72
N THR A 108 -4.32 0.37 1.56
CA THR A 108 -3.02 -0.30 1.39
C THR A 108 -2.04 0.68 0.80
N ILE A 109 -0.80 0.67 1.29
CA ILE A 109 0.23 1.64 0.91
C ILE A 109 1.60 0.93 0.81
N ASP A 110 2.44 1.38 -0.11
CA ASP A 110 3.81 0.93 -0.22
C ASP A 110 4.77 2.00 0.36
N THR A 111 6.03 1.64 0.62
CA THR A 111 6.98 2.49 1.38
C THR A 111 7.37 3.77 0.66
N ASP A 112 7.19 3.82 -0.64
CA ASP A 112 7.57 4.90 -1.56
C ASP A 112 6.38 5.76 -2.03
N GLU A 113 5.23 5.61 -1.38
CA GLU A 113 4.03 6.39 -1.62
C GLU A 113 3.84 7.46 -0.55
N PHE A 114 3.59 8.70 -0.99
CA PHE A 114 3.42 9.88 -0.14
C PHE A 114 2.23 10.71 -0.58
N TYR A 115 1.65 11.44 0.36
CA TYR A 115 0.48 12.28 0.11
C TYR A 115 0.64 13.67 0.70
N ASN A 116 0.10 14.69 0.02
CA ASN A 116 -0.08 16.00 0.61
C ASN A 116 -1.12 15.91 1.72
N LYS A 117 -0.78 16.43 2.91
CA LYS A 117 -1.64 16.30 4.10
C LYS A 117 -3.01 16.93 3.92
N GLU A 118 -3.08 18.13 3.35
CA GLU A 118 -4.35 18.86 3.21
C GLU A 118 -5.26 18.15 2.21
N GLN A 119 -4.73 17.75 1.05
CA GLN A 119 -5.46 16.98 0.05
C GLN A 119 -5.94 15.63 0.62
N PHE A 120 -5.09 14.92 1.37
CA PHE A 120 -5.44 13.63 1.96
C PHE A 120 -6.59 13.75 2.97
N LEU A 121 -6.52 14.72 3.87
CA LEU A 121 -7.57 14.92 4.88
C LEU A 121 -8.89 15.33 4.23
N TRP A 122 -8.84 16.19 3.23
CA TRP A 122 -10.02 16.57 2.46
C TRP A 122 -10.63 15.36 1.73
N ALA A 123 -9.81 14.56 1.03
CA ALA A 123 -10.28 13.37 0.31
C ALA A 123 -10.85 12.30 1.27
N LYS A 124 -10.23 12.12 2.46
CA LYS A 124 -10.75 11.25 3.53
C LYS A 124 -12.16 11.68 3.96
N GLU A 125 -12.38 12.97 4.19
CA GLU A 125 -13.68 13.51 4.58
C GLU A 125 -14.71 13.35 3.45
N ASP A 126 -14.37 13.71 2.21
CA ASP A 126 -15.22 13.53 1.02
C ASP A 126 -15.62 12.07 0.82
N PHE A 127 -14.66 11.15 0.96
CA PHE A 127 -14.91 9.70 0.85
C PHE A 127 -15.92 9.20 1.89
N ILE A 128 -15.77 9.64 3.14
CA ILE A 128 -16.63 9.25 4.25
C ILE A 128 -18.05 9.83 4.08
N LEU A 129 -18.15 11.13 3.76
CA LEU A 129 -19.43 11.82 3.60
C LEU A 129 -20.19 11.33 2.36
N GLY A 130 -19.49 10.99 1.29
CA GLY A 130 -20.08 10.45 0.07
C GLY A 130 -20.49 8.98 0.18
N ASP A 131 -20.17 8.31 1.30
CA ASP A 131 -20.45 6.88 1.55
C ASP A 131 -19.96 5.95 0.43
N TYR A 132 -18.82 6.29 -0.16
CA TYR A 132 -18.22 5.51 -1.24
C TYR A 132 -17.67 4.16 -0.74
N ASP A 133 -17.61 3.17 -1.62
CA ASP A 133 -17.04 1.85 -1.34
C ASP A 133 -15.55 1.80 -1.62
N THR A 134 -15.13 2.48 -2.71
CA THR A 134 -13.73 2.59 -3.13
C THR A 134 -13.44 3.98 -3.67
N SER A 135 -12.17 4.38 -3.67
CA SER A 135 -11.76 5.60 -4.35
C SER A 135 -10.40 5.43 -5.03
N PHE A 136 -10.13 6.30 -6.01
CA PHE A 136 -8.94 6.26 -6.84
C PHE A 136 -8.38 7.65 -7.03
N CYS A 137 -7.05 7.79 -7.01
CA CYS A 137 -6.34 9.00 -7.40
C CYS A 137 -5.25 8.68 -8.43
N GLN A 138 -4.83 9.68 -9.19
CA GLN A 138 -3.70 9.54 -10.08
C GLN A 138 -2.38 9.61 -9.31
N MET A 139 -1.27 9.14 -9.93
CA MET A 139 0.05 9.25 -9.34
C MET A 139 0.95 10.20 -10.13
N GLN A 140 1.90 10.79 -9.42
CA GLN A 140 3.02 11.52 -9.95
C GLN A 140 4.31 10.80 -9.57
N THR A 141 4.99 10.25 -10.56
CA THR A 141 6.27 9.55 -10.35
C THR A 141 7.44 10.54 -10.39
N TYR A 142 8.43 10.28 -9.54
CA TYR A 142 9.67 11.07 -9.44
C TYR A 142 10.87 10.22 -9.84
N TYR A 143 11.89 10.85 -10.46
CA TYR A 143 13.07 10.14 -10.97
C TYR A 143 14.35 10.71 -10.40
N LYS A 144 15.19 9.86 -9.81
CA LYS A 144 16.50 10.18 -9.19
C LYS A 144 16.47 11.18 -8.04
N LYS A 145 15.59 12.18 -8.08
CA LYS A 145 15.47 13.21 -7.04
C LYS A 145 14.00 13.50 -6.76
N PRO A 146 13.63 13.81 -5.51
CA PRO A 146 12.23 14.09 -5.15
C PRO A 146 11.67 15.38 -5.78
N THR A 147 12.50 16.15 -6.47
CA THR A 147 12.12 17.37 -7.19
C THR A 147 12.02 17.19 -8.71
N LEU A 148 12.34 16.01 -9.23
CA LEU A 148 12.28 15.71 -10.66
C LEU A 148 11.07 14.83 -10.97
N ALA A 149 9.94 15.47 -11.20
CA ALA A 149 8.71 14.80 -11.65
C ALA A 149 8.83 14.31 -13.09
N VAL A 150 8.33 13.10 -13.35
CA VAL A 150 8.20 12.55 -14.70
C VAL A 150 7.14 13.35 -15.47
N ASN A 151 7.45 13.73 -16.70
CA ASN A 151 6.55 14.49 -17.56
C ASN A 151 6.54 13.90 -19.01
N PRO A 152 5.36 13.58 -19.59
CA PRO A 152 4.04 13.77 -18.99
C PRO A 152 3.81 12.87 -17.77
N PRO A 153 2.92 13.27 -16.83
CA PRO A 153 2.57 12.45 -15.70
C PRO A 153 1.83 11.19 -16.17
N GLU A 154 1.95 10.13 -15.38
CA GLU A 154 1.30 8.86 -15.67
C GLU A 154 -0.23 8.98 -15.65
N THR A 155 -0.89 8.22 -16.52
CA THR A 155 -2.36 8.14 -16.57
C THR A 155 -2.92 7.04 -15.66
N TYR A 156 -2.04 6.26 -15.04
CA TYR A 156 -2.36 5.16 -14.14
C TYR A 156 -2.96 5.67 -12.83
N TYR A 157 -3.88 4.90 -12.26
CA TYR A 157 -4.54 5.23 -11.02
C TYR A 157 -4.07 4.33 -9.88
N CYS A 158 -4.04 4.91 -8.67
CA CYS A 158 -3.80 4.21 -7.42
C CYS A 158 -5.10 4.16 -6.62
N PRO A 159 -5.54 2.98 -6.17
CA PRO A 159 -6.63 2.90 -5.20
C PRO A 159 -6.22 3.58 -3.90
N LEU A 160 -7.11 4.43 -3.36
CA LEU A 160 -6.82 5.27 -2.21
C LEU A 160 -7.51 4.74 -0.95
N PHE A 161 -8.83 4.73 -0.92
CA PHE A 161 -9.61 4.28 0.23
C PHE A 161 -10.56 3.14 -0.14
N TYR A 162 -10.81 2.27 0.85
CA TYR A 162 -11.78 1.19 0.78
C TYR A 162 -12.66 1.20 2.02
N LYS A 163 -13.98 1.08 1.84
CA LYS A 163 -14.91 0.84 2.95
C LYS A 163 -14.80 -0.62 3.40
N ILE A 164 -14.60 -0.86 4.70
CA ILE A 164 -14.53 -2.21 5.24
C ILE A 164 -15.94 -2.76 5.42
N LYS A 165 -16.30 -3.71 4.56
CA LYS A 165 -17.51 -4.52 4.66
C LYS A 165 -17.12 -5.97 4.98
N PRO A 166 -18.03 -6.82 5.47
CA PRO A 166 -17.73 -8.25 5.68
C PRO A 166 -17.19 -8.95 4.42
N SER A 167 -17.65 -8.53 3.24
CA SER A 167 -17.25 -9.07 1.95
C SER A 167 -16.01 -8.42 1.34
N THR A 168 -15.49 -7.31 1.91
CA THR A 168 -14.30 -6.63 1.38
C THR A 168 -13.10 -7.56 1.45
N LYS A 169 -12.50 -7.85 0.30
CA LYS A 169 -11.34 -8.73 0.12
C LYS A 169 -10.63 -8.37 -1.17
N PHE A 170 -9.30 -8.37 -1.13
CA PHE A 170 -8.48 -8.30 -2.34
C PHE A 170 -8.54 -9.63 -3.08
N THR A 171 -8.81 -9.60 -4.38
CA THR A 171 -8.91 -10.80 -5.20
C THR A 171 -8.39 -10.57 -6.61
N TYR A 172 -7.67 -11.56 -7.13
CA TYR A 172 -7.16 -11.58 -8.49
C TYR A 172 -8.17 -12.18 -9.48
N ASP A 173 -9.00 -13.10 -8.97
CA ASP A 173 -9.91 -13.91 -9.79
C ASP A 173 -11.12 -13.12 -10.31
N PHE A 174 -11.32 -11.92 -9.82
CA PHE A 174 -12.43 -11.07 -10.19
C PHE A 174 -11.91 -9.85 -10.95
N ALA A 175 -12.22 -9.77 -12.23
CA ALA A 175 -12.03 -8.57 -13.05
C ALA A 175 -13.37 -7.82 -13.19
N PRO A 176 -13.82 -7.06 -12.16
CA PRO A 176 -14.96 -6.18 -12.34
C PRO A 176 -14.59 -5.13 -13.36
N PRO A 177 -15.53 -4.51 -14.04
CA PRO A 177 -15.27 -3.33 -14.81
C PRO A 177 -14.87 -2.22 -13.83
N TYR A 178 -13.55 -2.09 -13.60
CA TYR A 178 -13.03 -0.92 -12.89
C TYR A 178 -13.15 0.30 -13.80
N PRO A 179 -13.55 1.44 -13.25
CA PRO A 179 -13.69 2.66 -14.03
C PRO A 179 -12.34 3.21 -14.52
N VAL A 180 -11.24 2.70 -13.96
CA VAL A 180 -9.87 3.13 -14.23
C VAL A 180 -8.89 1.95 -14.19
N GLU A 181 -7.74 2.08 -14.84
CA GLU A 181 -6.67 1.08 -14.78
C GLU A 181 -5.89 1.21 -13.48
N ILE A 182 -5.76 0.10 -12.75
CA ILE A 182 -5.05 0.03 -11.46
C ILE A 182 -4.20 -1.24 -11.38
N ASP A 183 -3.30 -1.27 -10.38
CA ASP A 183 -2.57 -2.47 -9.99
C ASP A 183 -3.55 -3.62 -9.67
N PRO A 184 -3.46 -4.76 -10.37
CA PRO A 184 -4.34 -5.90 -10.13
C PRO A 184 -4.29 -6.45 -8.69
N THR A 185 -3.17 -6.32 -7.98
CA THR A 185 -3.04 -6.79 -6.59
C THR A 185 -3.81 -5.94 -5.59
N ARG A 186 -4.28 -4.74 -6.02
CA ARG A 186 -5.06 -3.80 -5.21
C ARG A 186 -6.56 -3.81 -5.53
N ARG A 187 -7.03 -4.79 -6.31
CA ARG A 187 -8.45 -4.89 -6.67
C ARG A 187 -9.29 -5.49 -5.54
N VAL A 188 -10.41 -4.85 -5.26
CA VAL A 188 -11.50 -5.38 -4.43
C VAL A 188 -12.77 -5.41 -5.27
N VAL A 189 -13.80 -6.13 -4.84
CA VAL A 189 -15.13 -6.00 -5.46
C VAL A 189 -15.59 -4.56 -5.29
N ALA A 190 -15.57 -3.79 -6.39
CA ALA A 190 -15.95 -2.39 -6.39
C ALA A 190 -17.47 -2.26 -6.32
N GLY A 191 -17.92 -1.32 -5.47
CA GLY A 191 -19.26 -0.81 -5.44
C GLY A 191 -19.31 0.62 -5.97
N TYR A 192 -19.91 1.52 -5.19
CA TYR A 192 -19.97 2.94 -5.51
C TYR A 192 -18.58 3.58 -5.34
N SER A 193 -18.02 4.10 -6.45
CA SER A 193 -16.63 4.53 -6.52
C SER A 193 -16.48 6.03 -6.73
N ARG A 194 -15.44 6.63 -6.10
CA ARG A 194 -15.00 8.02 -6.29
C ARG A 194 -13.68 8.05 -7.05
N ILE A 195 -13.64 8.73 -8.18
CA ILE A 195 -12.39 9.01 -8.90
C ILE A 195 -12.03 10.47 -8.65
N TYR A 196 -10.91 10.68 -7.97
CA TYR A 196 -10.41 12.02 -7.69
C TYR A 196 -9.63 12.56 -8.89
N LYS A 197 -9.79 13.86 -9.13
CA LYS A 197 -8.94 14.58 -10.06
C LYS A 197 -7.58 14.84 -9.43
N ARG A 198 -6.57 15.06 -10.25
CA ARG A 198 -5.19 15.29 -9.80
C ARG A 198 -5.05 16.50 -8.87
N GLU A 199 -5.79 17.56 -9.14
CA GLU A 199 -5.84 18.76 -8.30
C GLU A 199 -6.55 18.56 -6.96
N GLU A 200 -7.40 17.54 -6.83
CA GLU A 200 -8.08 17.19 -5.59
C GLU A 200 -7.16 16.39 -4.67
N ILE A 201 -6.54 15.35 -5.21
CA ILE A 201 -5.49 14.56 -4.54
C ILE A 201 -4.71 13.76 -5.58
N GLU A 202 -3.38 13.71 -5.43
CA GLU A 202 -2.53 12.76 -6.13
C GLU A 202 -1.57 12.04 -5.19
N MET A 203 -1.19 10.83 -5.56
CA MET A 203 -0.16 10.07 -4.88
C MET A 203 1.21 10.42 -5.46
N HIS A 204 2.17 10.77 -4.60
CA HIS A 204 3.55 11.03 -4.98
C HIS A 204 4.36 9.74 -4.84
N HIS A 205 4.85 9.21 -5.96
CA HIS A 205 5.50 7.91 -6.07
C HIS A 205 7.02 8.06 -6.26
N PHE A 206 7.78 7.59 -5.29
CA PHE A 206 9.24 7.76 -5.21
C PHE A 206 10.04 6.48 -5.49
N SER A 207 9.48 5.51 -6.21
CA SER A 207 10.14 4.22 -6.49
C SER A 207 11.51 4.38 -7.18
N TYR A 208 11.70 5.43 -7.98
CA TYR A 208 12.98 5.72 -8.65
C TYR A 208 13.83 6.77 -7.92
N VAL A 209 13.54 7.10 -6.65
CA VAL A 209 14.31 8.03 -5.80
C VAL A 209 15.07 7.28 -4.71
N ARG A 210 15.40 6.03 -4.95
CA ARG A 210 16.15 5.16 -4.03
C ARG A 210 17.66 5.35 -4.21
N LYS A 211 18.43 5.03 -3.15
CA LYS A 211 19.91 5.12 -3.19
C LYS A 211 20.55 4.18 -4.20
N ASN A 212 19.94 3.02 -4.45
CA ASN A 212 20.41 2.00 -5.37
C ASN A 212 19.35 1.73 -6.44
N ILE A 213 19.32 2.57 -7.49
CA ILE A 213 18.40 2.41 -8.63
C ILE A 213 18.84 1.26 -9.57
N GLU A 214 20.06 0.76 -9.41
CA GLU A 214 20.67 -0.26 -10.29
C GLU A 214 20.60 -1.69 -9.74
N SER A 215 19.84 -1.93 -8.66
CA SER A 215 19.69 -3.27 -8.07
C SER A 215 18.35 -3.90 -8.40
#